data_674478803bbd71ee69d17172ca1f3a37
#
_entry.id   674478803bbd71ee69d17172ca1f3a37
#
_cell.length_a   1.000
_cell.length_b   1.000
_cell.length_c   1.000
_cell.angle_alpha   90.00
_cell.angle_beta   90.00
_cell.angle_gamma   90.00
#
_symmetry.space_group_name_H-M   'P 1'
#
loop_
_entity.id
_entity.type
_entity.pdbx_description
1 polymer ?
#
loop_
_entity_poly.entity_id
_entity_poly.type
_entity_poly.pdbx_seq_one_letter_code
_entity_poly.pdbx_strand_id
1 'polypeptide(L)'
;IDTAPVLKIRQATVNKTIPIALNDNQIDRISDTIMNGSEFISAKQEGSRLITSARDLAIYTLALHTGIRISELVSLDVKDINWDERCFKVIRKRGNEDVVYFDNTTERVLLDWLDERTNLKETLGITDDNEPALFISTKGRNRGTRLSVRSVERMVKKYAEIAVPEVKGMHVHSLRSTCATNVYEKSHDLVYTKSLLGHSSVNTTMRYVKDDEKKKKDNRTLLDKDKNE
;
A
#
# COMPACT_ATOMS: atom_id res chain seq x y z
N ILE A 1 -33.03 -47.98 9.20
CA ILE A 1 -31.87 -47.30 8.58
C ILE A 1 -32.16 -45.82 8.66
N ASP A 2 -31.54 -45.18 9.64
CA ASP A 2 -31.67 -43.75 9.93
C ASP A 2 -30.77 -42.98 8.95
N THR A 3 -31.38 -42.25 8.02
CA THR A 3 -30.63 -41.34 7.12
C THR A 3 -30.40 -40.02 7.81
N ALA A 4 -29.15 -39.74 8.19
CA ALA A 4 -28.76 -38.46 8.75
C ALA A 4 -29.09 -37.31 7.77
N PRO A 5 -29.63 -36.17 8.24
CA PRO A 5 -29.95 -35.05 7.39
C PRO A 5 -28.69 -34.40 6.84
N VAL A 6 -28.57 -34.38 5.48
CA VAL A 6 -27.50 -33.63 4.80
C VAL A 6 -27.72 -32.15 5.02
N LEU A 7 -26.92 -31.55 5.91
CA LEU A 7 -26.85 -30.10 6.09
C LEU A 7 -26.35 -29.45 4.79
N LYS A 8 -27.26 -28.84 4.03
CA LYS A 8 -26.90 -27.96 2.92
C LYS A 8 -26.17 -26.72 3.47
N ILE A 9 -24.85 -26.75 3.48
CA ILE A 9 -24.04 -25.56 3.74
C ILE A 9 -24.34 -24.57 2.61
N ARG A 10 -25.08 -23.49 2.93
CA ARG A 10 -25.22 -22.36 2.00
C ARG A 10 -23.84 -21.78 1.74
N GLN A 11 -23.33 -21.94 0.54
CA GLN A 11 -22.16 -21.18 0.10
C GLN A 11 -22.54 -19.70 0.16
N ALA A 12 -21.82 -18.96 1.01
CA ALA A 12 -21.94 -17.52 1.06
C ALA A 12 -21.56 -16.96 -0.33
N THR A 13 -22.49 -16.33 -1.01
CA THR A 13 -22.23 -15.57 -2.23
C THR A 13 -21.33 -14.39 -1.84
N VAL A 14 -20.03 -14.54 -2.06
CA VAL A 14 -19.07 -13.46 -1.92
C VAL A 14 -19.34 -12.51 -3.08
N ASN A 15 -20.00 -11.39 -2.81
CA ASN A 15 -20.08 -10.28 -3.74
C ASN A 15 -18.64 -9.87 -4.09
N LYS A 16 -18.20 -10.15 -5.32
CA LYS A 16 -16.89 -9.74 -5.83
C LYS A 16 -16.91 -8.24 -6.05
N THR A 17 -16.69 -7.47 -4.99
CA THR A 17 -16.40 -6.05 -5.11
C THR A 17 -15.07 -5.87 -5.85
N ILE A 18 -15.09 -5.11 -6.94
CA ILE A 18 -13.87 -4.75 -7.68
C ILE A 18 -12.99 -3.93 -6.72
N PRO A 19 -11.72 -4.31 -6.52
CA PRO A 19 -10.83 -3.54 -5.66
C PRO A 19 -10.66 -2.12 -6.20
N ILE A 20 -10.64 -1.14 -5.28
CA ILE A 20 -10.34 0.24 -5.64
C ILE A 20 -8.86 0.32 -6.03
N ALA A 21 -8.58 0.81 -7.25
CA ALA A 21 -7.26 1.15 -7.73
C ALA A 21 -7.26 2.62 -8.20
N LEU A 22 -6.23 3.36 -7.81
CA LEU A 22 -6.02 4.75 -8.19
C LEU A 22 -5.35 4.82 -9.57
N ASN A 23 -5.72 5.82 -10.37
CA ASN A 23 -4.96 6.19 -11.56
C ASN A 23 -3.80 7.16 -11.20
N ASP A 24 -2.89 7.41 -12.15
CA ASP A 24 -1.70 8.23 -11.93
C ASP A 24 -2.05 9.64 -11.43
N ASN A 25 -3.04 10.29 -12.01
CA ASN A 25 -3.48 11.63 -11.57
C ASN A 25 -3.97 11.63 -10.11
N GLN A 26 -4.70 10.60 -9.69
CA GLN A 26 -5.15 10.46 -8.30
C GLN A 26 -4.00 10.19 -7.33
N ILE A 27 -3.00 9.42 -7.78
CA ILE A 27 -1.77 9.16 -7.03
C ILE A 27 -1.04 10.48 -6.78
N ASP A 28 -0.83 11.28 -7.85
CA ASP A 28 -0.14 12.56 -7.78
C ASP A 28 -0.88 13.55 -6.88
N ARG A 29 -2.20 13.67 -7.01
CA ARG A 29 -3.02 14.54 -6.15
C ARG A 29 -2.88 14.20 -4.66
N ILE A 30 -2.84 12.93 -4.30
CA ILE A 30 -2.63 12.52 -2.90
C ILE A 30 -1.22 12.90 -2.45
N SER A 31 -0.19 12.62 -3.26
CA SER A 31 1.20 12.98 -2.97
C SER A 31 1.35 14.49 -2.78
N ASP A 32 0.79 15.28 -3.68
CA ASP A 32 0.80 16.74 -3.59
C ASP A 32 0.08 17.25 -2.35
N THR A 33 -1.06 16.65 -2.00
CA THR A 33 -1.77 17.03 -0.78
C THR A 33 -0.97 16.73 0.48
N ILE A 34 -0.22 15.62 0.50
CA ILE A 34 0.70 15.31 1.61
C ILE A 34 1.82 16.34 1.68
N MET A 35 2.44 16.69 0.56
CA MET A 35 3.60 17.58 0.49
C MET A 35 3.21 19.05 0.64
N ASN A 36 2.28 19.52 -0.15
CA ASN A 36 1.97 20.94 -0.33
C ASN A 36 0.77 21.40 0.48
N GLY A 37 -0.14 20.49 0.84
CA GLY A 37 -1.27 20.79 1.72
C GLY A 37 -2.29 21.77 1.18
N SER A 38 -2.33 21.99 -0.13
CA SER A 38 -3.20 22.98 -0.79
C SER A 38 -4.70 22.81 -0.49
N GLU A 39 -5.10 21.59 -0.17
CA GLU A 39 -6.51 21.21 0.09
C GLU A 39 -6.88 21.29 1.59
N PHE A 40 -5.99 21.71 2.47
CA PHE A 40 -6.29 21.83 3.90
C PHE A 40 -7.03 23.15 4.21
N ILE A 41 -8.14 23.01 4.94
CA ILE A 41 -9.08 24.12 5.19
C ILE A 41 -8.68 24.92 6.44
N SER A 42 -8.04 24.31 7.45
CA SER A 42 -7.73 24.96 8.72
C SER A 42 -6.25 25.06 9.02
N ALA A 43 -5.86 26.15 9.70
CA ALA A 43 -4.48 26.34 10.18
C ALA A 43 -3.98 25.20 11.08
N LYS A 44 -4.89 24.55 11.85
CA LYS A 44 -4.57 23.40 12.68
C LYS A 44 -4.23 22.16 11.83
N GLN A 45 -4.94 21.95 10.73
CA GLN A 45 -4.67 20.85 9.81
C GLN A 45 -3.34 21.08 9.11
N GLU A 46 -3.07 22.30 8.68
CA GLU A 46 -1.81 22.67 8.05
C GLU A 46 -0.63 22.52 9.01
N GLY A 47 -0.70 23.07 10.22
CA GLY A 47 0.34 22.85 11.23
C GLY A 47 0.58 21.37 11.57
N SER A 48 -0.48 20.56 11.56
CA SER A 48 -0.38 19.11 11.73
C SER A 48 0.32 18.44 10.55
N ARG A 49 0.06 18.88 9.32
CA ARG A 49 0.68 18.36 8.10
C ARG A 49 2.19 18.63 8.11
N LEU A 50 2.60 19.86 8.36
CA LEU A 50 4.02 20.24 8.40
C LEU A 50 4.86 19.35 9.32
N ILE A 51 4.27 18.88 10.43
CA ILE A 51 4.96 17.97 11.37
C ILE A 51 4.98 16.51 10.90
N THR A 52 4.07 16.13 10.00
CA THR A 52 3.87 14.71 9.64
C THR A 52 4.17 14.40 8.18
N SER A 53 4.37 15.40 7.32
CA SER A 53 4.40 15.24 5.86
C SER A 53 5.48 14.28 5.37
N ALA A 54 6.71 14.40 5.83
CA ALA A 54 7.81 13.51 5.43
C ALA A 54 7.49 12.04 5.78
N ARG A 55 7.01 11.79 7.01
CA ARG A 55 6.57 10.46 7.44
C ARG A 55 5.41 9.94 6.61
N ASP A 56 4.38 10.77 6.44
CA ASP A 56 3.14 10.38 5.78
C ASP A 56 3.39 10.09 4.30
N LEU A 57 4.29 10.85 3.65
CA LEU A 57 4.73 10.60 2.28
C LEU A 57 5.53 9.30 2.17
N ALA A 58 6.48 9.06 3.08
CA ALA A 58 7.26 7.84 3.10
C ALA A 58 6.36 6.59 3.27
N ILE A 59 5.38 6.64 4.17
CA ILE A 59 4.39 5.57 4.36
C ILE A 59 3.55 5.36 3.10
N TYR A 60 3.04 6.45 2.51
CA TYR A 60 2.19 6.41 1.31
C TYR A 60 2.95 5.80 0.12
N THR A 61 4.15 6.31 -0.16
CA THR A 61 4.99 5.86 -1.27
C THR A 61 5.43 4.39 -1.08
N LEU A 62 5.90 4.03 0.13
CA LEU A 62 6.29 2.64 0.41
C LEU A 62 5.12 1.67 0.21
N ALA A 63 3.93 2.01 0.73
CA ALA A 63 2.74 1.16 0.56
C ALA A 63 2.29 1.03 -0.90
N LEU A 64 2.38 2.14 -1.66
CA LEU A 64 1.95 2.20 -3.05
C LEU A 64 2.92 1.46 -3.99
N HIS A 65 4.24 1.60 -3.80
CA HIS A 65 5.24 1.05 -4.70
C HIS A 65 5.57 -0.42 -4.41
N THR A 66 5.46 -0.84 -3.15
CA THR A 66 5.79 -2.23 -2.77
C THR A 66 4.56 -3.11 -2.55
N GLY A 67 3.39 -2.52 -2.38
CA GLY A 67 2.18 -3.24 -2.00
C GLY A 67 2.28 -3.97 -0.65
N ILE A 68 3.17 -3.55 0.24
CA ILE A 68 3.35 -4.11 1.59
C ILE A 68 2.03 -4.11 2.38
N ARG A 69 1.80 -5.11 3.23
CA ARG A 69 0.65 -5.09 4.13
C ARG A 69 0.87 -4.06 5.24
N ILE A 70 -0.22 -3.39 5.64
CA ILE A 70 -0.14 -2.35 6.68
C ILE A 70 0.48 -2.85 7.99
N SER A 71 0.17 -4.09 8.40
CA SER A 71 0.75 -4.70 9.59
C SER A 71 2.26 -4.95 9.45
N GLU A 72 2.71 -5.34 8.27
CA GLU A 72 4.13 -5.50 7.94
C GLU A 72 4.83 -4.13 7.96
N LEU A 73 4.24 -3.12 7.32
CA LEU A 73 4.77 -1.76 7.25
C LEU A 73 5.00 -1.14 8.65
N VAL A 74 4.02 -1.23 9.54
CA VAL A 74 4.17 -0.66 10.89
C VAL A 74 5.11 -1.46 11.79
N SER A 75 5.40 -2.73 11.46
CA SER A 75 6.34 -3.56 12.20
C SER A 75 7.80 -3.35 11.82
N LEU A 76 8.09 -2.67 10.70
CA LEU A 76 9.46 -2.43 10.24
C LEU A 76 10.26 -1.63 11.26
N ASP A 77 11.49 -2.09 11.49
CA ASP A 77 12.53 -1.36 12.19
C ASP A 77 13.51 -0.72 11.19
N VAL A 78 14.25 0.29 11.62
CA VAL A 78 15.27 0.93 10.76
C VAL A 78 16.32 -0.10 10.29
N LYS A 79 16.72 -1.04 11.16
CA LYS A 79 17.68 -2.09 10.86
C LYS A 79 17.21 -3.13 9.84
N ASP A 80 15.90 -3.21 9.57
CA ASP A 80 15.35 -4.17 8.61
C ASP A 80 15.63 -3.76 7.16
N ILE A 81 16.06 -2.51 6.94
CA ILE A 81 16.31 -1.96 5.61
C ILE A 81 17.76 -2.22 5.21
N ASN A 82 17.92 -2.86 4.08
CA ASN A 82 19.18 -2.96 3.37
C ASN A 82 19.21 -1.88 2.27
N TRP A 83 19.97 -0.82 2.51
CA TRP A 83 20.06 0.35 1.61
C TRP A 83 20.81 0.04 0.33
N ASP A 84 21.86 -0.81 0.40
CA ASP A 84 22.69 -1.19 -0.76
C ASP A 84 21.86 -1.95 -1.79
N GLU A 85 21.04 -2.89 -1.31
CA GLU A 85 20.16 -3.72 -2.16
C GLU A 85 18.77 -3.12 -2.37
N ARG A 86 18.45 -2.02 -1.71
CA ARG A 86 17.11 -1.40 -1.69
C ARG A 86 15.99 -2.39 -1.42
N CYS A 87 16.13 -3.09 -0.30
CA CYS A 87 15.12 -4.06 0.12
C CYS A 87 14.97 -4.08 1.64
N PHE A 88 13.92 -4.74 2.10
CA PHE A 88 13.71 -5.03 3.51
C PHE A 88 13.06 -6.39 3.69
N LYS A 89 13.27 -6.99 4.86
CA LYS A 89 12.68 -8.27 5.23
C LYS A 89 11.33 -8.06 5.90
N VAL A 90 10.37 -8.91 5.55
CA VAL A 90 9.05 -8.96 6.19
C VAL A 90 8.72 -10.38 6.61
N ILE A 91 7.99 -10.51 7.71
CA ILE A 91 7.45 -11.80 8.16
C ILE A 91 6.03 -11.94 7.62
N ARG A 92 5.84 -12.84 6.67
CA ARG A 92 4.55 -13.17 6.08
C ARG A 92 3.73 -14.09 6.99
N LYS A 93 2.47 -14.35 6.60
CA LYS A 93 1.63 -15.34 7.30
C LYS A 93 2.35 -16.68 7.45
N ARG A 94 2.23 -17.31 8.62
CA ARG A 94 2.87 -18.58 9.03
C ARG A 94 4.37 -18.48 9.28
N GLY A 95 4.91 -17.27 9.51
CA GLY A 95 6.32 -17.07 9.87
C GLY A 95 7.30 -17.14 8.69
N ASN A 96 6.83 -17.21 7.44
CA ASN A 96 7.72 -17.19 6.29
C ASN A 96 8.34 -15.80 6.14
N GLU A 97 9.66 -15.74 6.07
CA GLU A 97 10.40 -14.54 5.69
C GLU A 97 10.28 -14.31 4.19
N ASP A 98 10.15 -13.05 3.80
CA ASP A 98 10.14 -12.61 2.41
C ASP A 98 10.92 -11.31 2.27
N VAL A 99 11.51 -11.08 1.10
CA VAL A 99 12.28 -9.88 0.79
C VAL A 99 11.46 -9.01 -0.15
N VAL A 100 11.29 -7.75 0.21
CA VAL A 100 10.55 -6.77 -0.58
C VAL A 100 11.52 -5.70 -1.07
N TYR A 101 11.62 -5.54 -2.38
CA TYR A 101 12.46 -4.52 -3.02
C TYR A 101 11.69 -3.23 -3.22
N PHE A 102 12.39 -2.10 -3.17
CA PHE A 102 11.83 -0.77 -3.41
C PHE A 102 12.68 0.03 -4.41
N ASP A 103 12.06 1.02 -5.02
CA ASP A 103 12.67 1.86 -6.05
C ASP A 103 13.36 3.11 -5.47
N ASN A 104 14.06 3.85 -6.33
CA ASN A 104 14.78 5.08 -5.97
C ASN A 104 13.84 6.17 -5.42
N THR A 105 12.59 6.22 -5.85
CA THR A 105 11.61 7.19 -5.33
C THR A 105 11.28 6.88 -3.88
N THR A 106 11.06 5.60 -3.58
CA THR A 106 10.81 5.13 -2.21
C THR A 106 12.03 5.35 -1.32
N GLU A 107 13.24 5.06 -1.82
CA GLU A 107 14.49 5.31 -1.11
C GLU A 107 14.60 6.78 -0.67
N ARG A 108 14.43 7.71 -1.60
CA ARG A 108 14.53 9.14 -1.31
C ARG A 108 13.57 9.58 -0.21
N VAL A 109 12.28 9.24 -0.31
CA VAL A 109 11.30 9.66 0.70
C VAL A 109 11.51 8.97 2.06
N LEU A 110 12.09 7.77 2.08
CA LEU A 110 12.49 7.10 3.31
C LEU A 110 13.68 7.79 3.97
N LEU A 111 14.67 8.24 3.20
CA LEU A 111 15.82 9.00 3.72
C LEU A 111 15.37 10.36 4.28
N ASP A 112 14.53 11.10 3.55
CA ASP A 112 13.94 12.35 4.02
C ASP A 112 13.19 12.16 5.36
N TRP A 113 12.45 11.04 5.48
CA TRP A 113 11.79 10.72 6.74
C TRP A 113 12.77 10.34 7.85
N LEU A 114 13.85 9.63 7.56
CA LEU A 114 14.84 9.24 8.57
C LEU A 114 15.55 10.45 9.18
N ASP A 115 15.83 11.47 8.39
CA ASP A 115 16.40 12.74 8.89
C ASP A 115 15.42 13.40 9.87
N GLU A 116 14.15 13.54 9.51
CA GLU A 116 13.11 14.07 10.39
C GLU A 116 12.90 13.22 11.65
N ARG A 117 12.95 11.88 11.49
CA ARG A 117 12.83 10.94 12.60
C ARG A 117 13.99 11.09 13.59
N THR A 118 15.21 11.24 13.10
CA THR A 118 16.40 11.42 13.92
C THR A 118 16.29 12.71 14.74
N ASN A 119 15.98 13.83 14.10
CA ASN A 119 15.76 15.12 14.76
C ASN A 119 14.66 15.04 15.83
N LEU A 120 13.57 14.32 15.55
CA LEU A 120 12.48 14.13 16.51
C LEU A 120 12.93 13.30 17.72
N LYS A 121 13.70 12.23 17.49
CA LYS A 121 14.20 11.36 18.57
C LYS A 121 15.20 12.08 19.46
N GLU A 122 16.11 12.85 18.88
CA GLU A 122 17.03 13.69 19.62
C GLU A 122 16.29 14.68 20.53
N THR A 123 15.28 15.37 19.98
CA THR A 123 14.43 16.31 20.74
C THR A 123 13.73 15.62 21.92
N LEU A 124 13.40 14.33 21.81
CA LEU A 124 12.69 13.56 22.84
C LEU A 124 13.63 12.78 23.76
N GLY A 125 14.95 12.76 23.50
CA GLY A 125 15.91 11.95 24.23
C GLY A 125 15.68 10.43 24.04
N ILE A 126 15.22 10.01 22.87
CA ILE A 126 14.92 8.60 22.53
C ILE A 126 16.04 8.07 21.64
N THR A 127 16.54 6.87 21.91
CA THR A 127 17.53 6.16 21.07
C THR A 127 16.85 5.06 20.23
N ASP A 128 17.57 4.53 19.25
CA ASP A 128 17.08 3.38 18.47
C ASP A 128 17.03 2.09 19.30
N ASP A 129 17.84 1.96 20.35
CA ASP A 129 17.76 0.83 21.29
C ASP A 129 16.42 0.83 22.05
N ASN A 130 15.88 2.03 22.36
CA ASN A 130 14.61 2.16 23.07
C ASN A 130 13.40 2.08 22.14
N GLU A 131 13.51 2.62 20.92
CA GLU A 131 12.43 2.59 19.91
C GLU A 131 13.02 2.41 18.51
N PRO A 132 13.19 1.18 18.04
CA PRO A 132 13.83 0.88 16.76
C PRO A 132 12.89 1.10 15.55
N ALA A 133 11.59 1.35 15.76
CA ALA A 133 10.59 1.41 14.71
C ALA A 133 10.96 2.40 13.60
N LEU A 134 10.83 1.95 12.35
CA LEU A 134 11.01 2.83 11.19
C LEU A 134 10.02 4.00 11.22
N PHE A 135 8.76 3.73 11.50
CA PHE A 135 7.71 4.74 11.56
C PHE A 135 7.24 4.99 12.98
N ILE A 136 7.45 6.20 13.47
CA ILE A 136 7.07 6.63 14.81
C ILE A 136 5.99 7.72 14.77
N SER A 137 5.26 7.87 15.87
CA SER A 137 4.28 8.94 16.04
C SER A 137 5.01 10.28 16.25
N THR A 138 4.66 11.29 15.46
CA THR A 138 5.29 12.62 15.52
C THR A 138 4.58 13.58 16.48
N LYS A 139 3.42 13.21 17.02
CA LYS A 139 2.59 14.07 17.86
C LYS A 139 1.71 13.31 18.86
N GLY A 140 1.15 14.06 19.81
CA GLY A 140 0.23 13.56 20.83
C GLY A 140 0.93 12.78 21.94
N ARG A 141 0.13 12.04 22.74
CA ARG A 141 0.62 11.31 23.92
C ARG A 141 1.64 10.21 23.55
N ASN A 142 1.51 9.63 22.37
CA ASN A 142 2.38 8.54 21.89
C ASN A 142 3.52 9.07 20.98
N ARG A 143 3.88 10.37 21.09
CA ARG A 143 4.97 10.95 20.32
C ARG A 143 6.27 10.19 20.60
N GLY A 144 6.99 9.83 19.55
CA GLY A 144 8.24 9.07 19.62
C GLY A 144 8.09 7.56 19.69
N THR A 145 6.88 7.00 19.85
CA THR A 145 6.67 5.55 19.85
C THR A 145 6.21 5.03 18.50
N ARG A 146 6.36 3.72 18.27
CA ARG A 146 5.94 3.01 17.05
C ARG A 146 4.54 3.42 16.60
N LEU A 147 4.40 3.70 15.31
CA LEU A 147 3.12 4.08 14.72
C LEU A 147 2.16 2.89 14.66
N SER A 148 0.91 3.11 15.04
CA SER A 148 -0.11 2.05 14.99
C SER A 148 -0.76 1.92 13.61
N VAL A 149 -1.25 0.71 13.27
CA VAL A 149 -2.07 0.44 12.08
C VAL A 149 -3.21 1.45 11.96
N ARG A 150 -3.95 1.70 13.05
CA ARG A 150 -5.08 2.64 13.08
C ARG A 150 -4.64 4.09 12.73
N SER A 151 -3.42 4.48 13.08
CA SER A 151 -2.90 5.80 12.75
C SER A 151 -2.65 5.94 11.25
N VAL A 152 -2.10 4.90 10.61
CA VAL A 152 -1.89 4.87 9.16
C VAL A 152 -3.24 4.82 8.41
N GLU A 153 -4.20 4.02 8.86
CA GLU A 153 -5.55 3.99 8.28
C GLU A 153 -6.21 5.37 8.28
N ARG A 154 -6.14 6.07 9.43
CA ARG A 154 -6.68 7.43 9.53
C ARG A 154 -5.94 8.43 8.65
N MET A 155 -4.63 8.29 8.54
CA MET A 155 -3.79 9.13 7.67
C MET A 155 -4.20 8.96 6.21
N VAL A 156 -4.23 7.74 5.69
CA VAL A 156 -4.61 7.45 4.30
C VAL A 156 -6.03 7.94 4.01
N LYS A 157 -6.97 7.64 4.91
CA LYS A 157 -8.37 8.10 4.76
C LYS A 157 -8.45 9.62 4.69
N LYS A 158 -7.76 10.34 5.59
CA LYS A 158 -7.73 11.80 5.63
C LYS A 158 -7.26 12.38 4.29
N TYR A 159 -6.12 11.93 3.78
CA TYR A 159 -5.56 12.47 2.54
C TYR A 159 -6.41 12.08 1.33
N ALA A 160 -6.99 10.89 1.31
CA ALA A 160 -7.89 10.47 0.24
C ALA A 160 -9.18 11.32 0.19
N GLU A 161 -9.80 11.58 1.34
CA GLU A 161 -11.01 12.42 1.42
C GLU A 161 -10.77 13.86 0.95
N ILE A 162 -9.56 14.38 1.13
CA ILE A 162 -9.17 15.73 0.69
C ILE A 162 -8.80 15.71 -0.81
N ALA A 163 -7.89 14.84 -1.20
CA ALA A 163 -7.28 14.87 -2.53
C ALA A 163 -8.15 14.24 -3.63
N VAL A 164 -8.90 13.18 -3.29
CA VAL A 164 -9.68 12.39 -4.26
C VAL A 164 -11.07 12.06 -3.72
N PRO A 165 -11.89 13.07 -3.37
CA PRO A 165 -13.22 12.88 -2.76
C PRO A 165 -14.18 12.07 -3.65
N GLU A 166 -13.92 11.99 -4.96
CA GLU A 166 -14.66 11.16 -5.91
C GLU A 166 -14.42 9.66 -5.70
N VAL A 167 -13.28 9.25 -5.13
CA VAL A 167 -12.93 7.84 -4.86
C VAL A 167 -13.52 7.41 -3.53
N LYS A 168 -14.76 6.96 -3.55
CA LYS A 168 -15.47 6.54 -2.33
C LYS A 168 -14.89 5.25 -1.77
N GLY A 169 -14.76 5.17 -0.44
CA GLY A 169 -14.33 3.96 0.26
C GLY A 169 -12.83 3.66 0.15
N MET A 170 -12.01 4.63 -0.25
CA MET A 170 -10.56 4.47 -0.26
C MET A 170 -10.01 4.23 1.16
N HIS A 171 -9.13 3.27 1.28
CA HIS A 171 -8.48 2.85 2.52
C HIS A 171 -7.09 2.28 2.23
N VAL A 172 -6.31 1.94 3.27
CA VAL A 172 -4.93 1.48 3.09
C VAL A 172 -4.80 0.30 2.13
N HIS A 173 -5.72 -0.66 2.17
CA HIS A 173 -5.68 -1.81 1.25
C HIS A 173 -5.85 -1.39 -0.21
N SER A 174 -6.48 -0.23 -0.49
CA SER A 174 -6.59 0.32 -1.84
C SER A 174 -5.22 0.69 -2.42
N LEU A 175 -4.25 1.13 -1.61
CA LEU A 175 -2.87 1.38 -2.07
C LEU A 175 -2.22 0.09 -2.58
N ARG A 176 -2.38 -1.00 -1.84
CA ARG A 176 -1.91 -2.32 -2.28
C ARG A 176 -2.64 -2.81 -3.53
N SER A 177 -3.94 -2.53 -3.66
CA SER A 177 -4.71 -2.85 -4.86
C SER A 177 -4.21 -2.04 -6.06
N THR A 178 -3.88 -0.76 -5.85
CA THR A 178 -3.28 0.11 -6.87
C THR A 178 -1.92 -0.42 -7.31
N CYS A 179 -1.03 -0.77 -6.35
CA CYS A 179 0.25 -1.41 -6.67
C CYS A 179 0.06 -2.66 -7.54
N ALA A 180 -0.85 -3.55 -7.14
CA ALA A 180 -1.14 -4.78 -7.87
C ALA A 180 -1.62 -4.52 -9.29
N THR A 181 -2.54 -3.56 -9.46
CA THR A 181 -3.07 -3.18 -10.77
C THR A 181 -1.98 -2.59 -11.65
N ASN A 182 -1.19 -1.64 -11.13
CA ASN A 182 -0.10 -0.98 -11.89
C ASN A 182 0.99 -1.98 -12.30
N VAL A 183 1.37 -2.90 -11.41
CA VAL A 183 2.36 -3.94 -11.73
C VAL A 183 1.82 -4.88 -12.80
N TYR A 184 0.56 -5.30 -12.69
CA TYR A 184 -0.05 -6.18 -13.68
C TYR A 184 -0.22 -5.47 -15.04
N GLU A 185 -0.67 -4.22 -15.07
CA GLU A 185 -0.83 -3.44 -16.31
C GLU A 185 0.50 -3.23 -17.06
N LYS A 186 1.62 -3.11 -16.32
CA LYS A 186 2.96 -2.95 -16.90
C LYS A 186 3.60 -4.27 -17.33
N SER A 187 3.47 -5.32 -16.51
CA SER A 187 4.16 -6.60 -16.74
C SER A 187 3.34 -7.60 -17.55
N HIS A 188 2.02 -7.49 -17.52
CA HIS A 188 1.06 -8.50 -17.97
C HIS A 188 1.32 -9.92 -17.40
N ASP A 189 2.07 -9.99 -16.28
CA ASP A 189 2.44 -11.23 -15.61
C ASP A 189 1.74 -11.34 -14.26
N LEU A 190 0.76 -12.26 -14.20
CA LEU A 190 -0.02 -12.53 -13.00
C LEU A 190 0.81 -13.26 -11.93
N VAL A 191 1.76 -14.10 -12.35
CA VAL A 191 2.63 -14.87 -11.46
C VAL A 191 3.62 -13.91 -10.77
N TYR A 192 4.21 -13.02 -11.54
CA TYR A 192 5.07 -11.97 -11.01
C TYR A 192 4.30 -11.06 -10.03
N THR A 193 3.13 -10.57 -10.42
CA THR A 193 2.29 -9.72 -9.56
C THR A 193 1.91 -10.44 -8.26
N LYS A 194 1.57 -11.73 -8.32
CA LYS A 194 1.30 -12.56 -7.14
C LYS A 194 2.52 -12.66 -6.24
N SER A 195 3.69 -12.94 -6.81
CA SER A 195 4.95 -13.08 -6.08
C SER A 195 5.29 -11.77 -5.35
N LEU A 196 5.30 -10.65 -6.05
CA LEU A 196 5.58 -9.33 -5.49
C LEU A 196 4.68 -9.02 -4.28
N LEU A 197 3.41 -9.33 -4.37
CA LEU A 197 2.46 -9.11 -3.28
C LEU A 197 2.56 -10.18 -2.16
N GLY A 198 3.28 -11.28 -2.34
CA GLY A 198 3.28 -12.39 -1.41
C GLY A 198 1.88 -12.98 -1.20
N HIS A 199 1.11 -13.15 -2.28
CA HIS A 199 -0.20 -13.80 -2.23
C HIS A 199 -0.05 -15.33 -2.26
N SER A 200 -0.62 -16.02 -1.28
CA SER A 200 -0.62 -17.48 -1.24
C SER A 200 -1.42 -18.13 -2.38
N SER A 201 -2.42 -17.41 -2.94
CA SER A 201 -3.31 -17.90 -4.01
C SER A 201 -3.36 -16.94 -5.18
N VAL A 202 -3.28 -17.47 -6.40
CA VAL A 202 -3.48 -16.74 -7.67
C VAL A 202 -4.88 -16.11 -7.72
N ASN A 203 -5.89 -16.78 -7.18
CA ASN A 203 -7.27 -16.27 -7.14
C ASN A 203 -7.38 -14.91 -6.43
N THR A 204 -6.51 -14.63 -5.47
CA THR A 204 -6.46 -13.31 -4.81
C THR A 204 -5.94 -12.24 -5.76
N THR A 205 -5.00 -12.57 -6.63
CA THR A 205 -4.38 -11.66 -7.60
C THR A 205 -5.27 -11.47 -8.84
N MET A 206 -6.05 -12.48 -9.23
CA MET A 206 -7.00 -12.37 -10.35
C MET A 206 -8.05 -11.25 -10.19
N ARG A 207 -8.27 -10.77 -8.98
CA ARG A 207 -9.17 -9.62 -8.73
C ARG A 207 -8.68 -8.32 -9.35
N TYR A 208 -7.38 -8.22 -9.65
CA TYR A 208 -6.74 -7.04 -10.25
C TYR A 208 -6.69 -7.12 -11.78
N VAL A 209 -6.96 -8.29 -12.35
CA VAL A 209 -7.15 -8.45 -13.79
C VAL A 209 -8.54 -7.92 -14.12
N LYS A 210 -8.59 -6.70 -14.60
CA LYS A 210 -9.83 -6.21 -15.22
C LYS A 210 -10.12 -7.11 -16.41
N ASP A 211 -11.32 -7.65 -16.49
CA ASP A 211 -11.81 -8.38 -17.66
C ASP A 211 -11.72 -7.41 -18.84
N ASP A 212 -10.67 -7.54 -19.63
CA ASP A 212 -10.35 -6.65 -20.71
C ASP A 212 -11.22 -7.06 -21.90
N GLU A 213 -12.47 -6.56 -21.93
CA GLU A 213 -13.36 -6.75 -23.10
C GLU A 213 -12.69 -6.29 -24.39
N LYS A 214 -11.77 -5.34 -24.29
CA LYS A 214 -10.95 -4.84 -25.39
C LYS A 214 -9.98 -5.92 -25.88
N LYS A 215 -9.31 -6.66 -24.98
CA LYS A 215 -8.45 -7.81 -25.37
C LYS A 215 -9.22 -8.96 -25.96
N LYS A 216 -10.45 -9.21 -25.50
CA LYS A 216 -11.34 -10.21 -26.13
C LYS A 216 -11.69 -9.81 -27.57
N LYS A 217 -11.89 -8.54 -27.85
CA LYS A 217 -12.09 -8.02 -29.21
C LYS A 217 -10.83 -8.12 -30.06
N ASP A 218 -9.66 -7.74 -29.51
CA ASP A 218 -8.38 -7.77 -30.23
C ASP A 218 -7.94 -9.22 -30.56
N ASN A 219 -8.14 -10.18 -29.63
CA ASN A 219 -7.90 -11.59 -29.88
C ASN A 219 -8.82 -12.17 -30.98
N ARG A 220 -10.05 -11.68 -31.09
CA ARG A 220 -10.95 -12.07 -32.18
C ARG A 220 -10.40 -11.65 -33.55
N THR A 221 -9.82 -10.44 -33.64
CA THR A 221 -9.19 -9.93 -34.84
C THR A 221 -7.88 -10.66 -35.20
N LEU A 222 -7.16 -11.19 -34.21
CA LEU A 222 -5.94 -11.99 -34.43
C LEU A 222 -6.26 -13.37 -35.00
N LEU A 223 -7.35 -13.99 -34.53
CA LEU A 223 -7.81 -15.31 -35.04
C LEU A 223 -8.39 -15.24 -36.46
N ASP A 224 -8.85 -14.05 -36.90
CA ASP A 224 -9.40 -13.85 -38.23
C ASP A 224 -8.30 -13.60 -39.29
N LYS A 225 -7.04 -13.32 -38.93
CA LYS A 225 -5.91 -13.06 -39.84
C LYS A 225 -5.28 -14.32 -40.40
N ASP A 226 -5.48 -15.48 -39.79
CA ASP A 226 -4.89 -16.77 -40.25
C ASP A 226 -5.76 -17.49 -41.33
N LYS A 227 -6.76 -16.82 -41.89
CA LYS A 227 -7.63 -17.44 -42.91
C LYS A 227 -7.43 -16.92 -44.35
N ASN A 228 -6.41 -16.07 -44.54
CA ASN A 228 -6.11 -15.50 -45.87
C ASN A 228 -4.64 -15.70 -46.29
N GLU A 229 -4.16 -16.97 -46.27
CA GLU A 229 -3.01 -17.45 -47.03
C GLU A 229 -3.38 -18.79 -47.70
#